data_a7b15ec0392c6ad32a2a9bd271924baa
#
_entry.id   a7b15ec0392c6ad32a2a9bd271924baa
#
_cell.length_a   1.000
_cell.length_b   1.000
_cell.length_c   1.000
_cell.angle_alpha   90.00
_cell.angle_beta   90.00
_cell.angle_gamma   90.00
#
_symmetry.space_group_name_H-M   'P 1'
#
loop_
_entity.id
_entity.type
_entity.pdbx_description
1 polymer ?
#
loop_
_entity_poly.entity_id
_entity_poly.type
_entity_poly.pdbx_seq_one_letter_code
_entity_poly.pdbx_strand_id
1 'polypeptide(L)'
;NQYSSPSYDGYALDYKYILSTFFAEKISIQGIIYKDFNEKGNNANMKRDDYPVMKLEKAINIWNFLIEHREMFCDDNNLKIKVKGSSEEYPAYQMSDGEKNIFFLIGRVLLASDNAIIIIDEPEMYLHKAIVNKLWDKLEEERRDCKFIYLTHDLEFAASRKANKYWIKDFQFPSKWEIEPIPENDIPNSLLMKILGSRKKILFCEGKKNSLDIQIYEILFPNYTIIPLEGCSNVINY
;
A
#
# COMPACT_ATOMS: atom_id res chain seq x y z
N ASN A 1 -4.59 28.01 12.55
CA ASN A 1 -4.51 27.17 11.36
C ASN A 1 -5.32 25.92 11.64
N GLN A 2 -6.58 25.93 11.17
CA GLN A 2 -7.45 24.77 11.17
C GLN A 2 -6.97 23.85 10.05
N TYR A 3 -6.42 22.70 10.39
CA TYR A 3 -6.35 21.58 9.49
C TYR A 3 -7.80 21.06 9.31
N SER A 4 -8.45 21.50 8.25
CA SER A 4 -9.66 20.84 7.79
C SER A 4 -9.25 19.47 7.28
N SER A 5 -9.81 18.41 7.85
CA SER A 5 -9.81 17.08 7.24
C SER A 5 -10.26 17.24 5.77
N PRO A 6 -9.66 16.51 4.80
CA PRO A 6 -10.11 16.57 3.43
C PRO A 6 -11.61 16.25 3.41
N SER A 7 -12.40 17.18 2.94
CA SER A 7 -13.84 16.98 2.80
C SER A 7 -14.06 15.80 1.84
N TYR A 8 -15.14 15.05 2.04
CA TYR A 8 -15.59 13.95 1.17
C TYR A 8 -15.59 14.34 -0.32
N ASP A 9 -15.77 15.62 -0.62
CA ASP A 9 -15.69 16.22 -1.96
C ASP A 9 -14.26 16.18 -2.57
N GLY A 10 -13.21 16.20 -1.76
CA GLY A 10 -11.83 16.14 -2.24
C GLY A 10 -11.50 14.80 -2.91
N TYR A 11 -11.90 13.68 -2.32
CA TYR A 11 -11.69 12.34 -2.90
C TYR A 11 -12.45 12.15 -4.21
N ALA A 12 -13.67 12.69 -4.34
CA ALA A 12 -14.46 12.60 -5.55
C ALA A 12 -13.83 13.36 -6.72
N LEU A 13 -13.24 14.52 -6.46
CA LEU A 13 -12.51 15.32 -7.44
C LEU A 13 -11.21 14.63 -7.87
N ASP A 14 -10.46 14.09 -6.93
CA ASP A 14 -9.21 13.37 -7.19
C ASP A 14 -9.44 12.08 -7.99
N TYR A 15 -10.51 11.33 -7.68
CA TYR A 15 -10.90 10.14 -8.44
C TYR A 15 -11.24 10.48 -9.90
N LYS A 16 -12.01 11.55 -10.12
CA LYS A 16 -12.33 12.05 -11.47
C LYS A 16 -11.06 12.49 -12.21
N TYR A 17 -10.15 13.16 -11.54
CA TYR A 17 -8.88 13.57 -12.12
C TYR A 17 -8.04 12.37 -12.57
N ILE A 18 -7.90 11.34 -11.72
CA ILE A 18 -7.18 10.11 -12.04
C ILE A 18 -7.79 9.42 -13.27
N LEU A 19 -9.11 9.25 -13.28
CA LEU A 19 -9.81 8.64 -14.41
C LEU A 19 -9.63 9.45 -15.69
N SER A 20 -9.83 10.76 -15.65
CA SER A 20 -9.65 11.61 -16.84
C SER A 20 -8.24 11.56 -17.39
N THR A 21 -7.23 11.48 -16.52
CA THR A 21 -5.82 11.37 -16.92
C THR A 21 -5.53 10.02 -17.56
N PHE A 22 -6.03 8.93 -16.98
CA PHE A 22 -5.90 7.61 -17.58
C PHE A 22 -6.57 7.51 -18.96
N PHE A 23 -7.78 8.06 -19.09
CA PHE A 23 -8.47 8.05 -20.39
C PHE A 23 -7.78 8.96 -21.41
N ALA A 24 -7.26 10.11 -21.02
CA ALA A 24 -6.48 10.97 -21.90
C ALA A 24 -5.23 10.26 -22.43
N GLU A 25 -4.48 9.55 -21.56
CA GLU A 25 -3.34 8.73 -21.97
C GLU A 25 -3.78 7.61 -22.94
N LYS A 26 -4.86 6.88 -22.62
CA LYS A 26 -5.42 5.83 -23.48
C LYS A 26 -5.72 6.36 -24.89
N ILE A 27 -6.43 7.48 -24.98
CA ILE A 27 -6.77 8.12 -26.28
C ILE A 27 -5.52 8.52 -27.04
N SER A 28 -4.52 9.09 -26.36
CA SER A 28 -3.24 9.48 -26.98
C SER A 28 -2.51 8.27 -27.56
N ILE A 29 -2.37 7.18 -26.81
CA ILE A 29 -1.72 5.96 -27.27
C ILE A 29 -2.49 5.32 -28.42
N GLN A 30 -3.82 5.26 -28.35
CA GLN A 30 -4.67 4.76 -29.44
C GLN A 30 -4.50 5.59 -30.71
N GLY A 31 -4.36 6.91 -30.58
CA GLY A 31 -4.07 7.81 -31.70
C GLY A 31 -2.72 7.51 -32.36
N ILE A 32 -1.68 7.21 -31.58
CA ILE A 32 -0.36 6.80 -32.10
C ILE A 32 -0.48 5.48 -32.87
N ILE A 33 -1.16 4.47 -32.28
CA ILE A 33 -1.37 3.17 -32.91
C ILE A 33 -2.11 3.31 -34.24
N TYR A 34 -3.18 4.12 -34.25
CA TYR A 34 -3.97 4.37 -35.47
C TYR A 34 -3.15 5.07 -36.57
N LYS A 35 -2.32 6.04 -36.20
CA LYS A 35 -1.42 6.72 -37.12
C LYS A 35 -0.42 5.77 -37.74
N ASP A 36 0.26 4.98 -36.90
CA ASP A 36 1.22 3.96 -37.34
C ASP A 36 0.60 2.91 -38.27
N PHE A 37 -0.65 2.50 -37.97
CA PHE A 37 -1.39 1.58 -38.81
C PHE A 37 -1.66 2.15 -40.19
N ASN A 38 -2.05 3.42 -40.29
CA ASN A 38 -2.31 4.08 -41.57
C ASN A 38 -1.03 4.32 -42.36
N GLU A 39 0.09 4.64 -41.72
CA GLU A 39 1.36 4.90 -42.39
C GLU A 39 2.04 3.62 -42.88
N LYS A 40 1.97 2.53 -42.14
CA LYS A 40 2.65 1.27 -42.45
C LYS A 40 1.80 0.32 -43.36
N GLY A 41 0.50 0.62 -43.50
CA GLY A 41 -0.46 -0.18 -44.29
C GLY A 41 -0.77 -1.57 -43.68
N ASN A 42 -1.70 -2.29 -44.33
CA ASN A 42 -2.22 -3.59 -43.87
C ASN A 42 -1.16 -4.74 -43.75
N ASN A 43 0.08 -4.52 -44.19
CA ASN A 43 1.15 -5.52 -44.15
C ASN A 43 2.11 -5.38 -42.97
N ALA A 44 1.87 -4.45 -42.06
CA ALA A 44 2.72 -4.29 -40.89
C ALA A 44 2.38 -5.38 -39.83
N ASN A 45 3.37 -6.20 -39.46
CA ASN A 45 3.32 -7.05 -38.28
C ASN A 45 3.39 -6.19 -37.01
N MET A 46 2.30 -5.47 -36.73
CA MET A 46 2.19 -4.65 -35.52
C MET A 46 2.00 -5.60 -34.32
N LYS A 47 2.95 -5.56 -33.40
CA LYS A 47 2.84 -6.32 -32.15
C LYS A 47 2.39 -5.37 -31.03
N ARG A 48 1.63 -5.91 -30.08
CA ARG A 48 1.20 -5.17 -28.88
C ARG A 48 2.41 -4.61 -28.11
N ASP A 49 3.52 -5.35 -28.12
CA ASP A 49 4.75 -5.01 -27.40
C ASP A 49 5.51 -3.81 -28.02
N ASP A 50 5.15 -3.39 -29.23
CA ASP A 50 5.74 -2.21 -29.89
C ASP A 50 5.21 -0.89 -29.27
N TYR A 51 4.19 -0.94 -28.44
CA TYR A 51 3.55 0.21 -27.81
C TYR A 51 3.58 0.16 -26.29
N PRO A 52 3.65 1.32 -25.61
CA PRO A 52 3.67 1.35 -24.16
C PRO A 52 2.38 0.76 -23.57
N VAL A 53 2.52 0.02 -22.46
CA VAL A 53 1.36 -0.46 -21.70
C VAL A 53 0.67 0.72 -21.06
N MET A 54 -0.63 0.87 -21.30
CA MET A 54 -1.42 1.97 -20.75
C MET A 54 -1.46 1.91 -19.23
N LYS A 55 -1.32 3.06 -18.57
CA LYS A 55 -1.40 3.10 -17.09
C LYS A 55 -2.76 2.62 -16.57
N LEU A 56 -3.83 2.85 -17.33
CA LEU A 56 -5.15 2.30 -17.02
C LEU A 56 -5.16 0.77 -16.99
N GLU A 57 -4.53 0.10 -17.96
CA GLU A 57 -4.42 -1.37 -17.96
C GLU A 57 -3.63 -1.87 -16.76
N LYS A 58 -2.52 -1.20 -16.43
CA LYS A 58 -1.74 -1.51 -15.22
C LYS A 58 -2.60 -1.34 -13.96
N ALA A 59 -3.35 -0.25 -13.86
CA ALA A 59 -4.23 -0.01 -12.73
C ALA A 59 -5.30 -1.09 -12.58
N ILE A 60 -5.94 -1.48 -13.67
CA ILE A 60 -6.94 -2.56 -13.70
C ILE A 60 -6.31 -3.90 -13.26
N ASN A 61 -5.14 -4.23 -13.79
CA ASN A 61 -4.45 -5.47 -13.46
C ASN A 61 -4.05 -5.55 -11.97
N ILE A 62 -3.53 -4.45 -11.41
CA ILE A 62 -3.19 -4.38 -9.98
C ILE A 62 -4.44 -4.51 -9.12
N TRP A 63 -5.52 -3.79 -9.48
CA TRP A 63 -6.78 -3.86 -8.75
C TRP A 63 -7.37 -5.28 -8.76
N ASN A 64 -7.41 -5.94 -9.92
CA ASN A 64 -7.89 -7.31 -10.10
C ASN A 64 -7.04 -8.35 -9.34
N PHE A 65 -5.75 -8.10 -9.21
CA PHE A 65 -4.87 -8.92 -8.39
C PHE A 65 -5.20 -8.81 -6.88
N LEU A 66 -5.59 -7.63 -6.42
CA LEU A 66 -5.89 -7.37 -5.02
C LEU A 66 -7.30 -7.80 -4.61
N ILE A 67 -8.27 -7.64 -5.51
CA ILE A 67 -9.70 -7.90 -5.26
C ILE A 67 -10.13 -9.18 -6.01
N GLU A 68 -9.79 -10.32 -5.45
CA GLU A 68 -9.89 -11.63 -6.13
C GLU A 68 -11.34 -12.04 -6.50
N HIS A 69 -12.34 -11.56 -5.78
CA HIS A 69 -13.76 -11.93 -5.98
C HIS A 69 -14.49 -11.05 -7.00
N ARG A 70 -13.84 -10.05 -7.54
CA ARG A 70 -14.38 -9.13 -8.54
C ARG A 70 -13.40 -8.96 -9.68
N GLU A 71 -13.90 -8.42 -10.79
CA GLU A 71 -13.11 -8.13 -11.98
C GLU A 71 -13.45 -6.72 -12.47
N MET A 72 -12.46 -5.86 -12.50
CA MET A 72 -12.54 -4.55 -13.11
C MET A 72 -12.15 -4.65 -14.58
N PHE A 73 -12.89 -4.01 -15.45
CA PHE A 73 -12.60 -3.92 -16.88
C PHE A 73 -13.04 -2.59 -17.45
N CYS A 74 -12.50 -2.24 -18.61
CA CYS A 74 -12.86 -1.04 -19.34
C CYS A 74 -13.67 -1.43 -20.58
N ASP A 75 -14.90 -0.96 -20.64
CA ASP A 75 -15.81 -1.13 -21.77
C ASP A 75 -15.94 0.25 -22.44
N ASP A 76 -15.38 0.38 -23.65
CA ASP A 76 -15.16 1.66 -24.34
C ASP A 76 -14.43 2.69 -23.46
N ASN A 77 -15.15 3.66 -22.94
CA ASN A 77 -14.63 4.69 -22.02
C ASN A 77 -15.27 4.60 -20.62
N ASN A 78 -15.89 3.47 -20.29
CA ASN A 78 -16.51 3.25 -19.00
C ASN A 78 -15.77 2.18 -18.21
N LEU A 79 -15.43 2.49 -16.99
CA LEU A 79 -14.86 1.52 -16.06
C LEU A 79 -16.00 0.79 -15.36
N LYS A 80 -16.04 -0.52 -15.49
CA LYS A 80 -17.06 -1.42 -14.94
C LYS A 80 -16.46 -2.47 -14.04
N ILE A 81 -17.27 -2.97 -13.14
CA ILE A 81 -16.96 -4.07 -12.23
C ILE A 81 -17.93 -5.21 -12.48
N LYS A 82 -17.41 -6.42 -12.54
CA LYS A 82 -18.16 -7.67 -12.59
C LYS A 82 -17.90 -8.49 -11.34
N VAL A 83 -18.95 -9.07 -10.77
CA VAL A 83 -18.81 -10.03 -9.68
C VAL A 83 -18.47 -11.39 -10.28
N LYS A 84 -17.32 -11.97 -9.89
CA LYS A 84 -16.91 -13.29 -10.39
C LYS A 84 -17.94 -14.35 -9.99
N GLY A 85 -18.34 -15.17 -10.97
CA GLY A 85 -19.37 -16.20 -10.76
C GLY A 85 -20.82 -15.69 -10.89
N SER A 86 -21.02 -14.40 -11.21
CA SER A 86 -22.32 -13.79 -11.49
C SER A 86 -22.34 -13.11 -12.86
N SER A 87 -23.52 -12.87 -13.39
CA SER A 87 -23.71 -11.99 -14.55
C SER A 87 -23.85 -10.51 -14.17
N GLU A 88 -23.78 -10.18 -12.87
CA GLU A 88 -23.95 -8.81 -12.40
C GLU A 88 -22.73 -7.93 -12.74
N GLU A 89 -23.02 -6.83 -13.42
CA GLU A 89 -22.07 -5.77 -13.73
C GLU A 89 -22.59 -4.44 -13.23
N TYR A 90 -21.68 -3.59 -12.74
CA TYR A 90 -22.03 -2.25 -12.30
C TYR A 90 -20.88 -1.27 -12.59
N PRO A 91 -21.21 0.03 -12.74
CA PRO A 91 -20.20 1.07 -12.97
C PRO A 91 -19.23 1.20 -11.79
N ALA A 92 -17.97 1.48 -12.05
CA ALA A 92 -16.94 1.60 -11.01
C ALA A 92 -17.22 2.68 -9.95
N TYR A 93 -18.04 3.69 -10.25
CA TYR A 93 -18.43 4.69 -9.24
C TYR A 93 -19.31 4.12 -8.12
N GLN A 94 -19.87 2.91 -8.31
CA GLN A 94 -20.66 2.18 -7.30
C GLN A 94 -19.81 1.23 -6.43
N MET A 95 -18.49 1.20 -6.64
CA MET A 95 -17.57 0.48 -5.74
C MET A 95 -17.72 0.93 -4.29
N SER A 96 -17.43 0.04 -3.35
CA SER A 96 -17.30 0.39 -1.93
C SER A 96 -16.17 1.40 -1.72
N ASP A 97 -16.19 2.11 -0.60
CA ASP A 97 -15.17 3.14 -0.31
C ASP A 97 -13.76 2.53 -0.20
N GLY A 98 -13.63 1.32 0.35
CA GLY A 98 -12.36 0.61 0.37
C GLY A 98 -11.82 0.26 -1.02
N GLU A 99 -12.69 -0.21 -1.92
CA GLU A 99 -12.32 -0.51 -3.32
C GLU A 99 -11.94 0.75 -4.10
N LYS A 100 -12.67 1.85 -3.89
CA LYS A 100 -12.33 3.16 -4.47
C LYS A 100 -10.99 3.66 -3.96
N ASN A 101 -10.73 3.51 -2.66
CA ASN A 101 -9.45 3.92 -2.06
C ASN A 101 -8.27 3.13 -2.65
N ILE A 102 -8.40 1.81 -2.83
CA ILE A 102 -7.38 1.00 -3.50
C ILE A 102 -7.11 1.54 -4.91
N PHE A 103 -8.16 1.76 -5.71
CA PHE A 103 -7.99 2.30 -7.07
C PHE A 103 -7.38 3.69 -7.08
N PHE A 104 -7.76 4.54 -6.12
CA PHE A 104 -7.20 5.88 -5.94
C PHE A 104 -5.69 5.82 -5.65
N LEU A 105 -5.25 4.99 -4.70
CA LEU A 105 -3.83 4.83 -4.36
C LEU A 105 -3.02 4.31 -5.56
N ILE A 106 -3.55 3.31 -6.27
CA ILE A 106 -2.94 2.80 -7.50
C ILE A 106 -2.77 3.93 -8.51
N GLY A 107 -3.83 4.70 -8.75
CA GLY A 107 -3.82 5.80 -9.70
C GLY A 107 -2.80 6.88 -9.35
N ARG A 108 -2.75 7.31 -8.09
CA ARG A 108 -1.79 8.33 -7.61
C ARG A 108 -0.34 7.89 -7.82
N VAL A 109 -0.03 6.64 -7.52
CA VAL A 109 1.33 6.10 -7.70
C VAL A 109 1.70 5.93 -9.18
N LEU A 110 0.79 5.39 -10.00
CA LEU A 110 1.06 5.20 -11.43
C LEU A 110 1.16 6.52 -12.21
N LEU A 111 0.47 7.57 -11.77
CA LEU A 111 0.51 8.89 -12.40
C LEU A 111 1.63 9.80 -11.86
N ALA A 112 2.35 9.38 -10.84
CA ALA A 112 3.53 10.12 -10.38
C ALA A 112 4.57 10.23 -11.51
N SER A 113 5.34 11.32 -11.52
CA SER A 113 6.43 11.54 -12.48
C SER A 113 7.48 10.43 -12.38
N ASP A 114 8.23 10.22 -13.47
CA ASP A 114 9.33 9.27 -13.46
C ASP A 114 10.41 9.71 -12.47
N ASN A 115 10.99 8.72 -11.77
CA ASN A 115 12.01 8.93 -10.73
C ASN A 115 11.52 9.80 -9.55
N ALA A 116 10.22 9.85 -9.29
CA ALA A 116 9.65 10.64 -8.19
C ALA A 116 10.01 10.05 -6.82
N ILE A 117 9.98 10.93 -5.82
CA ILE A 117 9.92 10.53 -4.41
C ILE A 117 8.44 10.54 -4.00
N ILE A 118 7.90 9.37 -3.67
CA ILE A 118 6.51 9.18 -3.28
C ILE A 118 6.47 9.05 -1.76
N ILE A 119 5.84 10.03 -1.11
CA ILE A 119 5.69 10.05 0.35
C ILE A 119 4.27 9.63 0.68
N ILE A 120 4.13 8.61 1.51
CA ILE A 120 2.86 8.04 1.93
C ILE A 120 2.75 8.16 3.45
N ASP A 121 1.74 8.90 3.90
CA ASP A 121 1.39 9.01 5.31
C ASP A 121 0.27 8.03 5.62
N GLU A 122 0.46 7.19 6.65
CA GLU A 122 -0.45 6.13 7.08
C GLU A 122 -0.86 5.18 5.93
N PRO A 123 0.10 4.44 5.32
CA PRO A 123 -0.14 3.57 4.17
C PRO A 123 -1.18 2.46 4.42
N GLU A 124 -1.47 2.15 5.68
CA GLU A 124 -2.46 1.18 6.14
C GLU A 124 -3.87 1.77 6.28
N MET A 125 -4.01 3.10 6.27
CA MET A 125 -5.28 3.75 6.54
C MET A 125 -6.36 3.35 5.52
N TYR A 126 -7.56 3.00 6.02
CA TYR A 126 -8.73 2.56 5.24
C TYR A 126 -8.52 1.28 4.42
N LEU A 127 -7.46 0.52 4.67
CA LEU A 127 -7.19 -0.73 3.99
C LEU A 127 -7.30 -1.93 4.94
N HIS A 128 -7.79 -3.04 4.42
CA HIS A 128 -7.76 -4.29 5.17
C HIS A 128 -6.32 -4.83 5.24
N LYS A 129 -5.88 -5.28 6.42
CA LYS A 129 -4.50 -5.76 6.65
C LYS A 129 -4.00 -6.78 5.62
N ALA A 130 -4.88 -7.65 5.11
CA ALA A 130 -4.52 -8.64 4.11
C ALA A 130 -4.14 -8.02 2.73
N ILE A 131 -4.57 -6.79 2.47
CA ILE A 131 -4.37 -6.11 1.17
C ILE A 131 -3.20 -5.14 1.25
N VAL A 132 -2.96 -4.50 2.39
CA VAL A 132 -1.95 -3.44 2.55
C VAL A 132 -0.59 -3.84 1.98
N ASN A 133 -0.03 -4.95 2.45
CA ASN A 133 1.29 -5.38 2.00
C ASN A 133 1.31 -5.74 0.51
N LYS A 134 0.29 -6.48 0.04
CA LYS A 134 0.16 -6.85 -1.37
C LYS A 134 0.09 -5.61 -2.29
N LEU A 135 -0.64 -4.58 -1.87
CA LEU A 135 -0.78 -3.32 -2.61
C LEU A 135 0.57 -2.63 -2.78
N TRP A 136 1.25 -2.38 -1.65
CA TRP A 136 2.50 -1.63 -1.68
C TRP A 136 3.63 -2.41 -2.35
N ASP A 137 3.72 -3.74 -2.14
CA ASP A 137 4.67 -4.60 -2.85
C ASP A 137 4.48 -4.49 -4.36
N LYS A 138 3.21 -4.52 -4.82
CA LYS A 138 2.89 -4.45 -6.25
C LYS A 138 3.17 -3.07 -6.84
N LEU A 139 2.91 -2.00 -6.10
CA LEU A 139 3.20 -0.64 -6.55
C LEU A 139 4.70 -0.33 -6.59
N GLU A 140 5.46 -0.81 -5.60
CA GLU A 140 6.93 -0.72 -5.61
C GLU A 140 7.53 -1.51 -6.79
N GLU A 141 6.98 -2.68 -7.12
CA GLU A 141 7.39 -3.47 -8.28
C GLU A 141 7.14 -2.74 -9.60
N GLU A 142 5.98 -2.10 -9.75
CA GLU A 142 5.61 -1.35 -10.96
C GLU A 142 6.38 -0.03 -11.13
N ARG A 143 6.80 0.59 -10.03
CA ARG A 143 7.46 1.89 -10.00
C ARG A 143 8.85 1.81 -9.37
N ARG A 144 9.66 0.86 -9.85
CA ARG A 144 11.08 0.70 -9.43
C ARG A 144 11.95 1.93 -9.71
N ASP A 145 11.49 2.78 -10.59
CA ASP A 145 12.09 4.09 -10.88
C ASP A 145 11.93 5.08 -9.74
N CYS A 146 10.88 4.92 -8.92
CA CYS A 146 10.53 5.82 -7.82
C CYS A 146 11.14 5.38 -6.49
N LYS A 147 11.26 6.33 -5.57
CA LYS A 147 11.60 6.07 -4.17
C LYS A 147 10.38 6.24 -3.29
N PHE A 148 10.11 5.25 -2.45
CA PHE A 148 8.97 5.28 -1.53
C PHE A 148 9.44 5.63 -0.12
N ILE A 149 8.72 6.54 0.53
CA ILE A 149 8.90 6.93 1.93
C ILE A 149 7.57 6.74 2.62
N TYR A 150 7.53 5.85 3.60
CA TYR A 150 6.34 5.58 4.40
C TYR A 150 6.46 6.22 5.77
N LEU A 151 5.43 6.96 6.16
CA LEU A 151 5.25 7.46 7.51
C LEU A 151 4.13 6.64 8.13
N THR A 152 4.44 5.85 9.15
CA THR A 152 3.45 4.93 9.74
C THR A 152 3.66 4.76 11.23
N HIS A 153 2.58 4.52 11.93
CA HIS A 153 2.59 4.06 13.32
C HIS A 153 2.26 2.56 13.43
N ASP A 154 1.92 1.88 12.33
CA ASP A 154 1.71 0.43 12.30
C ASP A 154 3.05 -0.32 12.25
N LEU A 155 3.39 -0.91 13.38
CA LEU A 155 4.65 -1.65 13.54
C LEU A 155 4.70 -2.93 12.70
N GLU A 156 3.56 -3.55 12.40
CA GLU A 156 3.49 -4.75 11.55
C GLU A 156 3.78 -4.37 10.09
N PHE A 157 3.22 -3.25 9.63
CA PHE A 157 3.54 -2.71 8.31
C PHE A 157 5.02 -2.33 8.22
N ALA A 158 5.53 -1.55 9.18
CA ALA A 158 6.94 -1.15 9.20
C ALA A 158 7.89 -2.37 9.21
N ALA A 159 7.57 -3.42 9.98
CA ALA A 159 8.35 -4.65 10.02
C ALA A 159 8.35 -5.41 8.70
N SER A 160 7.25 -5.37 7.95
CA SER A 160 7.11 -6.08 6.68
C SER A 160 7.90 -5.46 5.53
N ARG A 161 8.26 -4.17 5.62
CA ARG A 161 8.98 -3.46 4.55
C ARG A 161 10.47 -3.78 4.54
N LYS A 162 11.03 -4.07 3.36
CA LYS A 162 12.47 -4.21 3.12
C LYS A 162 13.04 -2.82 2.80
N ALA A 163 13.18 -1.99 3.82
CA ALA A 163 13.62 -0.61 3.67
C ALA A 163 14.42 -0.17 4.90
N ASN A 164 15.22 0.88 4.75
CA ASN A 164 15.82 1.56 5.88
C ASN A 164 14.73 2.12 6.79
N LYS A 165 14.84 1.85 8.09
CA LYS A 165 13.83 2.25 9.06
C LYS A 165 14.40 3.27 10.01
N TYR A 166 13.61 4.28 10.33
CA TYR A 166 13.96 5.34 11.27
C TYR A 166 12.87 5.47 12.32
N TRP A 167 13.27 5.62 13.55
CA TRP A 167 12.37 5.87 14.66
C TRP A 167 12.39 7.33 15.06
N ILE A 168 11.23 7.99 14.99
CA ILE A 168 11.04 9.34 15.51
C ILE A 168 10.70 9.19 16.99
N LYS A 169 11.68 9.48 17.87
CA LYS A 169 11.54 9.32 19.32
C LYS A 169 10.80 10.45 19.96
N ASP A 170 11.17 11.66 19.59
CA ASP A 170 10.66 12.89 20.24
C ASP A 170 10.66 14.08 19.28
N PHE A 171 9.84 15.03 19.60
CA PHE A 171 9.78 16.33 18.94
C PHE A 171 9.73 17.46 19.98
N GLN A 172 10.74 18.31 19.98
CA GLN A 172 10.79 19.52 20.80
C GLN A 172 10.49 20.73 19.94
N PHE A 173 9.37 21.40 20.26
CA PHE A 173 9.00 22.65 19.59
C PHE A 173 10.13 23.69 19.68
N PRO A 174 10.44 24.49 18.63
CA PRO A 174 9.66 24.57 17.38
C PRO A 174 10.12 23.61 16.26
N SER A 175 11.29 22.97 16.35
CA SER A 175 11.84 22.28 15.18
C SER A 175 12.87 21.18 15.47
N LYS A 176 13.05 20.77 16.72
CA LYS A 176 14.07 19.77 17.08
C LYS A 176 13.45 18.39 17.09
N TRP A 177 13.84 17.57 16.12
CA TRP A 177 13.47 16.16 16.02
C TRP A 177 14.57 15.26 16.56
N GLU A 178 14.21 14.25 17.34
CA GLU A 178 15.09 13.14 17.70
C GLU A 178 14.75 11.94 16.86
N ILE A 179 15.61 11.66 15.85
CA ILE A 179 15.43 10.58 14.89
C ILE A 179 16.60 9.64 14.98
N GLU A 180 16.34 8.35 15.14
CA GLU A 180 17.37 7.31 15.18
C GLU A 180 17.15 6.26 14.10
N PRO A 181 18.21 5.82 13.41
CA PRO A 181 18.11 4.67 12.52
C PRO A 181 17.86 3.40 13.36
N ILE A 182 16.97 2.54 12.86
CA ILE A 182 16.76 1.22 13.44
C ILE A 182 17.79 0.28 12.81
N PRO A 183 18.71 -0.30 13.61
CA PRO A 183 19.77 -1.12 13.08
C PRO A 183 19.22 -2.42 12.47
N GLU A 184 19.84 -2.86 11.40
CA GLU A 184 19.71 -4.24 10.93
C GLU A 184 20.48 -5.14 11.87
N ASN A 185 19.80 -5.98 12.62
CA ASN A 185 20.37 -6.94 13.53
C ASN A 185 19.65 -8.29 13.43
N ASP A 186 20.14 -9.30 14.16
CA ASP A 186 19.56 -10.67 14.16
C ASP A 186 18.18 -10.74 14.85
N ILE A 187 17.72 -9.65 15.46
CA ILE A 187 16.40 -9.59 16.08
C ILE A 187 15.34 -9.48 14.97
N PRO A 188 14.33 -10.37 14.96
CA PRO A 188 13.23 -10.25 13.99
C PRO A 188 12.60 -8.86 14.03
N ASN A 189 12.46 -8.22 12.86
CA ASN A 189 11.94 -6.86 12.76
C ASN A 189 10.60 -6.67 13.49
N SER A 190 9.73 -7.68 13.48
CA SER A 190 8.46 -7.66 14.22
C SER A 190 8.64 -7.56 15.74
N LEU A 191 9.66 -8.20 16.28
CA LEU A 191 9.98 -8.15 17.70
C LEU A 191 10.63 -6.82 18.06
N LEU A 192 11.58 -6.36 17.23
CA LEU A 192 12.22 -5.05 17.40
C LEU A 192 11.20 -3.91 17.41
N MET A 193 10.24 -3.93 16.49
CA MET A 193 9.18 -2.93 16.45
C MET A 193 8.29 -2.95 17.70
N LYS A 194 7.96 -4.13 18.23
CA LYS A 194 7.21 -4.25 19.49
C LYS A 194 7.99 -3.67 20.67
N ILE A 195 9.30 -3.89 20.70
CA ILE A 195 10.20 -3.33 21.73
C ILE A 195 10.20 -1.80 21.65
N LEU A 196 10.45 -1.25 20.47
CA LEU A 196 10.55 0.19 20.26
C LEU A 196 9.20 0.91 20.48
N GLY A 197 8.08 0.28 20.11
CA GLY A 197 6.73 0.82 20.31
C GLY A 197 6.22 0.70 21.75
N SER A 198 6.91 -0.01 22.63
CA SER A 198 6.49 -0.18 24.01
C SER A 198 6.88 1.02 24.87
N ARG A 199 5.88 1.63 25.51
CA ARG A 199 6.12 2.68 26.54
C ARG A 199 6.35 2.10 27.94
N LYS A 200 6.20 0.78 28.09
CA LYS A 200 6.37 0.04 29.35
C LYS A 200 7.65 -0.77 29.31
N LYS A 201 8.15 -1.16 30.46
CA LYS A 201 9.22 -2.16 30.57
C LYS A 201 8.77 -3.46 29.90
N ILE A 202 9.68 -4.18 29.26
CA ILE A 202 9.37 -5.41 28.57
C ILE A 202 9.72 -6.60 29.45
N LEU A 203 8.83 -7.58 29.47
CA LEU A 203 9.07 -8.88 30.08
C LEU A 203 8.96 -9.96 29.00
N PHE A 204 10.06 -10.58 28.67
CA PHE A 204 10.09 -11.76 27.81
C PHE A 204 9.73 -13.00 28.64
N CYS A 205 8.86 -13.83 28.10
CA CYS A 205 8.45 -15.07 28.77
C CYS A 205 8.30 -16.19 27.75
N GLU A 206 8.45 -17.42 28.21
CA GLU A 206 8.17 -18.60 27.40
C GLU A 206 6.65 -18.74 27.23
N GLY A 207 6.22 -19.17 26.05
CA GLY A 207 4.82 -19.48 25.76
C GLY A 207 4.33 -18.92 24.44
N LYS A 208 3.06 -19.23 24.14
CA LYS A 208 2.35 -18.72 22.97
C LYS A 208 1.43 -17.59 23.39
N LYS A 209 1.11 -16.67 22.50
CA LYS A 209 0.28 -15.47 22.75
C LYS A 209 -1.04 -15.74 23.53
N ASN A 210 -1.60 -16.94 23.41
CA ASN A 210 -2.86 -17.31 24.06
C ASN A 210 -2.66 -18.33 25.19
N SER A 211 -1.45 -18.55 25.67
CA SER A 211 -1.20 -19.48 26.79
C SER A 211 -1.70 -18.88 28.12
N LEU A 212 -2.05 -19.76 29.06
CA LEU A 212 -2.51 -19.35 30.38
C LEU A 212 -1.45 -18.55 31.13
N ASP A 213 -0.18 -18.90 30.95
CA ASP A 213 0.96 -18.22 31.57
C ASP A 213 1.02 -16.75 31.18
N ILE A 214 0.79 -16.44 29.89
CA ILE A 214 0.76 -15.06 29.40
C ILE A 214 -0.34 -14.24 30.05
N GLN A 215 -1.55 -14.81 30.16
CA GLN A 215 -2.67 -14.16 30.83
C GLN A 215 -2.38 -13.89 32.31
N ILE A 216 -1.70 -14.82 32.96
CA ILE A 216 -1.26 -14.64 34.35
C ILE A 216 -0.24 -13.53 34.47
N TYR A 217 0.78 -13.49 33.58
CA TYR A 217 1.79 -12.43 33.58
C TYR A 217 1.21 -11.05 33.27
N GLU A 218 0.25 -10.93 32.39
CA GLU A 218 -0.45 -9.67 32.09
C GLU A 218 -1.20 -9.13 33.34
N ILE A 219 -1.75 -10.01 34.14
CA ILE A 219 -2.41 -9.63 35.41
C ILE A 219 -1.42 -9.27 36.50
N LEU A 220 -0.32 -10.04 36.63
CA LEU A 220 0.66 -9.85 37.69
C LEU A 220 1.58 -8.64 37.41
N PHE A 221 1.84 -8.34 36.16
CA PHE A 221 2.76 -7.28 35.74
C PHE A 221 2.09 -6.22 34.85
N PRO A 222 1.07 -5.48 35.31
CA PRO A 222 0.30 -4.55 34.49
C PRO A 222 1.13 -3.37 33.95
N ASN A 223 2.30 -3.11 34.52
CA ASN A 223 3.22 -2.07 34.11
C ASN A 223 4.28 -2.56 33.11
N TYR A 224 4.19 -3.81 32.68
CA TYR A 224 5.10 -4.41 31.69
C TYR A 224 4.35 -4.73 30.41
N THR A 225 5.06 -4.69 29.29
CA THR A 225 4.62 -5.30 28.03
C THR A 225 5.13 -6.74 28.01
N ILE A 226 4.20 -7.70 28.00
CA ILE A 226 4.54 -9.12 27.99
C ILE A 226 4.76 -9.57 26.55
N ILE A 227 5.94 -10.08 26.23
CA ILE A 227 6.28 -10.60 24.92
C ILE A 227 6.57 -12.10 25.02
N PRO A 228 5.66 -12.96 24.55
CA PRO A 228 5.87 -14.39 24.51
C PRO A 228 6.86 -14.76 23.42
N LEU A 229 7.83 -15.61 23.78
CA LEU A 229 8.81 -16.22 22.87
C LEU A 229 8.59 -17.74 22.89
N GLU A 230 8.53 -18.35 21.72
CA GLU A 230 8.35 -19.79 21.61
C GLU A 230 9.65 -20.51 22.04
N GLY A 231 9.65 -21.10 23.22
CA GLY A 231 10.74 -21.89 23.77
C GLY A 231 11.72 -21.12 24.67
N CYS A 232 12.18 -21.83 25.71
CA CYS A 232 13.07 -21.29 26.75
C CYS A 232 14.39 -20.74 26.22
N SER A 233 14.98 -21.40 25.22
CA SER A 233 16.23 -20.94 24.56
C SER A 233 16.09 -19.57 23.90
N ASN A 234 14.92 -19.23 23.41
CA ASN A 234 14.67 -17.91 22.82
C ASN A 234 14.62 -16.81 23.87
N VAL A 235 14.12 -17.11 25.08
CA VAL A 235 14.07 -16.14 26.19
C VAL A 235 15.46 -15.81 26.72
N ILE A 236 16.38 -16.78 26.69
CA ILE A 236 17.74 -16.61 27.21
C ILE A 236 18.64 -15.84 26.23
N ASN A 237 18.33 -15.87 24.93
CA ASN A 237 19.14 -15.24 23.89
C ASN A 237 18.75 -13.78 23.57
N TYR A 238 17.72 -13.26 24.24
CA TYR A 238 17.28 -11.87 24.15
C TYR A 238 17.37 -11.17 25.53
#